data_094895ae3cc9c10c1303c0c3441bede8
#
_entry.id   094895ae3cc9c10c1303c0c3441bede8
#
_cell.length_a   1.000
_cell.length_b   1.000
_cell.length_c   1.000
_cell.angle_alpha   90.00
_cell.angle_beta   90.00
_cell.angle_gamma   90.00
#
_symmetry.space_group_name_H-M   'P 1'
#
loop_
_entity.id
_entity.type
_entity.pdbx_description
1 polymer ?
#
loop_
_entity_poly.entity_id
_entity_poly.type
_entity_poly.pdbx_seq_one_letter_code
_entity_poly.pdbx_strand_id
1 'polypeptide(L)'
;MIDPSEIVNNLVGMLRDIPALVTEVGSDPTRIYAYHDSYPKNVSLTHALHQMASPSIMVVWQGTQPGAFGGVDVWKHQITLFLRAKEEATVGTAYYRLFRLIVKGVPVAAGIALENTTVHPSCNAMDLPTIQRQTDAEGLDYFEVPLSFTEMGDD
;
A
#
# COMPACT_ATOMS: atom_id res chain seq x y z
N MET A 1 0.79 -19.39 -7.75
CA MET A 1 1.07 -17.98 -7.39
C MET A 1 0.07 -17.07 -8.08
N ILE A 2 -0.59 -16.22 -7.31
CA ILE A 2 -1.51 -15.23 -7.87
C ILE A 2 -0.72 -14.12 -8.58
N ASP A 3 -1.36 -13.50 -9.55
CA ASP A 3 -0.82 -12.31 -10.19
C ASP A 3 -0.77 -11.18 -9.16
N PRO A 4 0.41 -10.62 -8.85
CA PRO A 4 0.51 -9.54 -7.89
C PRO A 4 -0.33 -8.31 -8.23
N SER A 5 -0.64 -8.08 -9.51
CA SER A 5 -1.49 -6.97 -9.91
C SER A 5 -2.92 -7.10 -9.36
N GLU A 6 -3.41 -8.32 -9.19
CA GLU A 6 -4.72 -8.56 -8.57
C GLU A 6 -4.73 -8.11 -7.11
N ILE A 7 -3.64 -8.40 -6.39
CA ILE A 7 -3.49 -7.96 -5.00
C ILE A 7 -3.48 -6.45 -4.92
N VAL A 8 -2.70 -5.81 -5.79
CA VAL A 8 -2.60 -4.35 -5.82
C VAL A 8 -3.96 -3.73 -6.15
N ASN A 9 -4.64 -4.23 -7.16
CA ASN A 9 -5.95 -3.69 -7.56
C ASN A 9 -7.00 -3.86 -6.47
N ASN A 10 -7.00 -5.00 -5.80
CA ASN A 10 -7.92 -5.25 -4.68
C ASN A 10 -7.61 -4.32 -3.51
N LEU A 11 -6.33 -4.11 -3.21
CA LEU A 11 -5.91 -3.19 -2.15
C LEU A 11 -6.32 -1.75 -2.47
N VAL A 12 -6.11 -1.31 -3.71
CA VAL A 12 -6.58 0.02 -4.16
C VAL A 12 -8.09 0.16 -3.97
N GLY A 13 -8.85 -0.85 -4.37
CA GLY A 13 -10.30 -0.86 -4.17
C GLY A 13 -10.70 -0.76 -2.70
N MET A 14 -10.03 -1.51 -1.84
CA MET A 14 -10.29 -1.46 -0.39
C MET A 14 -9.97 -0.08 0.20
N LEU A 15 -8.88 0.52 -0.20
CA LEU A 15 -8.51 1.86 0.25
C LEU A 15 -9.50 2.92 -0.23
N ARG A 16 -9.97 2.81 -1.46
CA ARG A 16 -11.00 3.72 -2.02
C ARG A 16 -12.35 3.58 -1.31
N ASP A 17 -12.60 2.45 -0.69
CA ASP A 17 -13.84 2.20 0.06
C ASP A 17 -13.82 2.75 1.49
N ILE A 18 -12.73 3.38 1.90
CA ILE A 18 -12.63 4.04 3.21
C ILE A 18 -12.98 5.51 3.02
N PRO A 19 -14.19 5.97 3.41
CA PRO A 19 -14.62 7.34 3.12
C PRO A 19 -13.72 8.41 3.74
N ALA A 20 -13.24 8.16 4.96
CA ALA A 20 -12.34 9.09 5.64
C ALA A 20 -10.98 9.21 4.94
N LEU A 21 -10.49 8.12 4.37
CA LEU A 21 -9.24 8.12 3.62
C LEU A 21 -9.40 8.89 2.30
N VAL A 22 -10.51 8.69 1.59
CA VAL A 22 -10.82 9.43 0.37
C VAL A 22 -10.87 10.93 0.66
N THR A 23 -11.47 11.33 1.78
CA THR A 23 -11.50 12.72 2.21
C THR A 23 -10.09 13.29 2.40
N GLU A 24 -9.17 12.51 2.97
CA GLU A 24 -7.78 12.94 3.18
C GLU A 24 -7.01 13.16 1.87
N VAL A 25 -7.40 12.50 0.80
CA VAL A 25 -6.79 12.69 -0.51
C VAL A 25 -7.58 13.65 -1.41
N GLY A 26 -8.28 14.60 -0.81
CA GLY A 26 -8.99 15.66 -1.52
C GLY A 26 -10.36 15.26 -2.04
N SER A 27 -11.00 14.27 -1.44
CA SER A 27 -12.31 13.76 -1.84
C SER A 27 -12.35 13.23 -3.28
N ASP A 28 -11.22 12.72 -3.75
CA ASP A 28 -11.05 12.17 -5.09
C ASP A 28 -10.47 10.76 -4.98
N PRO A 29 -11.27 9.71 -5.14
CA PRO A 29 -10.78 8.34 -5.02
C PRO A 29 -9.72 7.98 -6.08
N THR A 30 -9.65 8.70 -7.20
CA THR A 30 -8.62 8.45 -8.21
C THR A 30 -7.22 8.85 -7.76
N ARG A 31 -7.10 9.57 -6.66
CA ARG A 31 -5.82 9.89 -6.03
C ARG A 31 -5.25 8.73 -5.20
N ILE A 32 -5.99 7.64 -5.11
CA ILE A 32 -5.51 6.35 -4.60
C ILE A 32 -5.43 5.46 -5.84
N TYR A 33 -4.22 5.10 -6.27
CA TYR A 33 -4.04 4.43 -7.55
C TYR A 33 -2.88 3.45 -7.54
N ALA A 34 -2.89 2.55 -8.51
CA ALA A 34 -1.82 1.58 -8.71
C ALA A 34 -0.77 2.12 -9.69
N TYR A 35 0.50 1.98 -9.33
CA TYR A 35 1.62 2.37 -10.18
C TYR A 35 1.56 1.68 -11.56
N HIS A 36 1.35 0.37 -11.57
CA HIS A 36 1.38 -0.43 -12.79
C HIS A 36 0.28 -0.08 -13.79
N ASP A 37 -0.83 0.49 -13.33
CA ASP A 37 -1.95 0.90 -14.19
C ASP A 37 -1.86 2.35 -14.64
N SER A 38 -1.01 3.14 -13.99
CA SER A 38 -0.97 4.58 -14.18
C SER A 38 0.22 5.05 -15.00
N TYR A 39 1.26 4.21 -15.13
CA TYR A 39 2.49 4.58 -15.80
C TYR A 39 2.92 3.53 -16.82
N PRO A 40 3.45 3.95 -17.99
CA PRO A 40 4.04 3.02 -18.94
C PRO A 40 5.27 2.30 -18.37
N LYS A 41 5.64 1.18 -18.95
CA LYS A 41 6.77 0.36 -18.50
C LYS A 41 8.10 1.11 -18.42
N ASN A 42 8.28 2.13 -19.23
CA ASN A 42 9.53 2.89 -19.28
C ASN A 42 9.60 4.03 -18.27
N VAL A 43 8.55 4.23 -17.48
CA VAL A 43 8.57 5.25 -16.42
C VAL A 43 9.06 4.59 -15.14
N SER A 44 10.16 5.11 -14.59
CA SER A 44 10.72 4.60 -13.36
C SER A 44 9.86 4.95 -12.16
N LEU A 45 9.96 4.14 -11.10
CA LEU A 45 9.29 4.43 -9.84
C LEU A 45 9.73 5.79 -9.26
N THR A 46 11.00 6.11 -9.36
CA THR A 46 11.52 7.41 -8.91
C THR A 46 10.81 8.56 -9.62
N HIS A 47 10.66 8.47 -10.94
CA HIS A 47 9.95 9.48 -11.71
C HIS A 47 8.48 9.57 -11.30
N ALA A 48 7.82 8.43 -11.10
CA ALA A 48 6.43 8.40 -10.65
C ALA A 48 6.25 9.04 -9.27
N LEU A 49 7.19 8.81 -8.35
CA LEU A 49 7.18 9.44 -7.04
C LEU A 49 7.26 10.97 -7.14
N HIS A 50 8.12 11.49 -8.02
CA HIS A 50 8.24 12.92 -8.24
C HIS A 50 6.99 13.55 -8.87
N GLN A 51 6.21 12.75 -9.58
CA GLN A 51 4.96 13.20 -10.20
C GLN A 51 3.73 13.08 -9.29
N MET A 52 3.87 12.47 -8.12
CA MET A 52 2.74 12.32 -7.22
C MET A 52 2.18 13.67 -6.80
N ALA A 53 0.87 13.84 -6.96
CA ALA A 53 0.18 15.00 -6.44
C ALA A 53 0.12 14.94 -4.92
N SER A 54 0.04 16.10 -4.28
CA SER A 54 -0.22 16.18 -2.85
C SER A 54 -1.67 16.62 -2.64
N PRO A 55 -2.51 15.89 -1.94
CA PRO A 55 -2.29 14.56 -1.36
C PRO A 55 -2.59 13.42 -2.34
N SER A 56 -1.92 12.28 -2.17
CA SER A 56 -2.21 11.08 -2.95
C SER A 56 -1.60 9.83 -2.31
N ILE A 57 -2.06 8.67 -2.76
CA ILE A 57 -1.53 7.37 -2.34
C ILE A 57 -1.27 6.55 -3.59
N MET A 58 -0.05 6.08 -3.75
CA MET A 58 0.33 5.20 -4.85
C MET A 58 0.69 3.82 -4.30
N VAL A 59 0.11 2.79 -4.88
CA VAL A 59 0.31 1.40 -4.46
C VAL A 59 1.21 0.71 -5.47
N VAL A 60 2.30 0.13 -5.00
CA VAL A 60 3.35 -0.43 -5.84
C VAL A 60 3.70 -1.84 -5.41
N TRP A 61 3.64 -2.79 -6.33
CA TRP A 61 4.23 -4.11 -6.11
C TRP A 61 5.76 -4.00 -6.25
N GLN A 62 6.48 -4.45 -5.21
CA GLN A 62 7.93 -4.37 -5.15
C GLN A 62 8.62 -5.70 -5.42
N GLY A 63 7.87 -6.78 -5.48
CA GLY A 63 8.42 -8.09 -5.74
C GLY A 63 7.70 -9.20 -4.98
N THR A 64 7.95 -10.42 -5.40
CA THR A 64 7.42 -11.63 -4.77
C THR A 64 8.58 -12.57 -4.53
N GLN A 65 8.65 -13.14 -3.34
CA GLN A 65 9.70 -14.07 -2.99
C GLN A 65 9.13 -15.32 -2.33
N PRO A 66 9.78 -16.48 -2.53
CA PRO A 66 9.39 -17.67 -1.80
C PRO A 66 9.75 -17.53 -0.32
N GLY A 67 8.99 -18.22 0.52
CA GLY A 67 9.24 -18.26 1.95
C GLY A 67 8.70 -19.54 2.54
N ALA A 68 8.75 -19.63 3.87
CA ALA A 68 8.17 -20.73 4.61
C ALA A 68 7.38 -20.19 5.78
N PHE A 69 6.24 -20.81 6.05
CA PHE A 69 5.38 -20.48 7.18
C PHE A 69 4.92 -21.78 7.82
N GLY A 70 5.39 -22.05 9.03
CA GLY A 70 5.04 -23.27 9.73
C GLY A 70 5.46 -24.56 8.99
N GLY A 71 6.57 -24.51 8.22
CA GLY A 71 7.05 -25.65 7.44
C GLY A 71 6.37 -25.81 6.08
N VAL A 72 5.47 -24.89 5.72
CA VAL A 72 4.78 -24.90 4.43
C VAL A 72 5.37 -23.83 3.53
N ASP A 73 5.56 -24.16 2.25
CA ASP A 73 6.01 -23.19 1.26
C ASP A 73 4.93 -22.13 1.03
N VAL A 74 5.37 -20.89 0.98
CA VAL A 74 4.50 -19.73 0.76
C VAL A 74 5.12 -18.78 -0.24
N TRP A 75 4.31 -17.89 -0.79
CA TRP A 75 4.75 -16.74 -1.56
C TRP A 75 4.52 -15.48 -0.74
N LYS A 76 5.54 -14.63 -0.66
CA LYS A 76 5.44 -13.33 0.02
C LYS A 76 5.46 -12.23 -1.02
N HIS A 77 4.34 -11.52 -1.12
CA HIS A 77 4.18 -10.40 -2.04
C HIS A 77 4.46 -9.12 -1.30
N GLN A 78 5.48 -8.38 -1.75
CA GLN A 78 5.88 -7.11 -1.16
C GLN A 78 5.16 -5.98 -1.91
N ILE A 79 4.32 -5.26 -1.20
CA ILE A 79 3.55 -4.15 -1.76
C ILE A 79 3.77 -2.93 -0.87
N THR A 80 4.18 -1.84 -1.48
CA THR A 80 4.45 -0.60 -0.75
C THR A 80 3.41 0.45 -1.09
N LEU A 81 2.90 1.11 -0.06
CA LEU A 81 2.09 2.31 -0.21
C LEU A 81 3.01 3.51 -0.09
N PHE A 82 2.99 4.37 -1.10
CA PHE A 82 3.66 5.65 -1.05
C PHE A 82 2.62 6.74 -0.79
N LEU A 83 2.81 7.49 0.28
CA LEU A 83 1.85 8.47 0.76
C LEU A 83 2.42 9.87 0.62
N ARG A 84 1.70 10.76 -0.05
CA ARG A 84 1.91 12.20 0.06
C ARG A 84 0.70 12.79 0.75
N ALA A 85 0.94 13.46 1.87
CA ALA A 85 -0.12 14.12 2.60
C ALA A 85 -0.39 15.52 2.04
N LYS A 86 -1.57 16.05 2.29
CA LYS A 86 -1.86 17.44 2.02
C LYS A 86 -0.94 18.33 2.86
N GLU A 87 -0.62 19.51 2.34
CA GLU A 87 0.22 20.45 3.06
C GLU A 87 -0.49 20.91 4.34
N GLU A 88 0.20 20.70 5.43
CA GLU A 88 -0.24 21.14 6.77
C GLU A 88 0.97 21.71 7.52
N ALA A 89 0.68 22.47 8.57
CA ALA A 89 1.71 23.09 9.39
C ALA A 89 2.62 22.05 10.08
N THR A 90 2.10 20.84 10.30
CA THR A 90 2.85 19.75 10.93
C THR A 90 2.74 18.49 10.06
N VAL A 91 3.82 18.17 9.38
CA VAL A 91 3.89 17.01 8.47
C VAL A 91 3.53 15.70 9.20
N GLY A 92 4.07 15.50 10.40
CA GLY A 92 3.85 14.26 11.13
C GLY A 92 2.39 13.96 11.46
N THR A 93 1.59 14.97 11.73
CA THR A 93 0.16 14.80 12.07
C THR A 93 -0.64 14.28 10.88
N ALA A 94 -0.42 14.85 9.70
CA ALA A 94 -1.12 14.43 8.50
C ALA A 94 -0.81 12.98 8.12
N TYR A 95 0.45 12.61 8.16
CA TYR A 95 0.87 11.25 7.85
C TYR A 95 0.40 10.23 8.88
N TYR A 96 0.44 10.58 10.15
CA TYR A 96 -0.08 9.71 11.20
C TYR A 96 -1.57 9.45 11.02
N ARG A 97 -2.32 10.46 10.64
CA ARG A 97 -3.75 10.34 10.35
C ARG A 97 -4.01 9.40 9.17
N LEU A 98 -3.28 9.58 8.07
CA LEU A 98 -3.35 8.68 6.91
C LEU A 98 -3.01 7.25 7.29
N PHE A 99 -1.92 7.06 8.01
CA PHE A 99 -1.50 5.74 8.45
C PHE A 99 -2.57 5.05 9.31
N ARG A 100 -3.14 5.77 10.26
CA ARG A 100 -4.19 5.22 11.11
C ARG A 100 -5.43 4.80 10.33
N LEU A 101 -5.82 5.59 9.35
CA LEU A 101 -6.95 5.27 8.50
C LEU A 101 -6.70 4.00 7.68
N ILE A 102 -5.49 3.84 7.16
CA ILE A 102 -5.10 2.65 6.42
C ILE A 102 -5.13 1.43 7.35
N VAL A 103 -4.50 1.51 8.50
CA VAL A 103 -4.43 0.39 9.45
C VAL A 103 -5.82 -0.02 9.96
N LYS A 104 -6.70 0.93 10.19
CA LYS A 104 -8.06 0.64 10.63
C LYS A 104 -8.98 0.16 9.51
N GLY A 105 -8.79 0.70 8.33
CA GLY A 105 -9.66 0.43 7.21
C GLY A 105 -9.28 -0.83 6.45
N VAL A 106 -7.98 -1.11 6.36
CA VAL A 106 -7.49 -2.40 5.91
C VAL A 106 -7.25 -3.21 7.19
N PRO A 107 -8.05 -4.19 7.49
CA PRO A 107 -7.95 -4.88 8.77
C PRO A 107 -6.76 -5.80 8.81
N VAL A 108 -5.66 -5.21 9.05
CA VAL A 108 -4.38 -5.85 9.01
C VAL A 108 -3.83 -6.01 10.38
N ALA A 109 -4.07 -4.96 11.15
CA ALA A 109 -3.32 -4.78 12.38
C ALA A 109 -3.75 -5.73 13.48
N ALA A 110 -4.93 -6.26 13.39
CA ALA A 110 -5.46 -7.05 14.50
C ALA A 110 -5.17 -8.53 14.38
N GLY A 111 -4.51 -8.98 13.34
CA GLY A 111 -4.35 -10.42 13.09
C GLY A 111 -5.68 -11.17 12.96
N ILE A 112 -6.71 -10.61 13.52
CA ILE A 112 -8.05 -11.16 13.58
C ILE A 112 -8.85 -10.80 12.34
N ALA A 113 -8.56 -9.67 11.81
CA ALA A 113 -9.35 -9.13 10.71
C ALA A 113 -8.81 -9.57 9.36
N LEU A 114 -7.65 -10.14 9.33
CA LEU A 114 -7.05 -10.68 8.12
C LEU A 114 -7.90 -11.76 7.47
N GLU A 115 -8.64 -12.50 8.28
CA GLU A 115 -9.55 -13.54 7.80
C GLU A 115 -10.71 -12.96 7.01
N ASN A 116 -11.09 -11.72 7.30
CA ASN A 116 -12.26 -11.09 6.72
C ASN A 116 -11.93 -10.07 5.64
N THR A 117 -10.66 -9.77 5.50
CA THR A 117 -10.24 -8.78 4.54
C THR A 117 -9.19 -9.36 3.67
N THR A 118 -9.64 -10.16 2.87
CA THR A 118 -8.79 -10.75 1.88
C THR A 118 -8.58 -9.74 0.77
N VAL A 119 -7.40 -9.22 0.74
CA VAL A 119 -6.89 -8.57 -0.46
C VAL A 119 -7.01 -9.54 -1.63
N HIS A 120 -6.92 -10.82 -1.31
CA HIS A 120 -7.19 -11.92 -2.24
C HIS A 120 -7.54 -13.17 -1.41
N PRO A 121 -8.46 -14.04 -1.88
CA PRO A 121 -8.85 -15.24 -1.13
C PRO A 121 -7.69 -16.16 -0.77
N SER A 122 -6.61 -16.14 -1.54
CA SER A 122 -5.42 -16.97 -1.31
C SER A 122 -4.39 -16.31 -0.41
N CYS A 123 -4.58 -15.07 0.01
CA CYS A 123 -3.66 -14.39 0.93
C CYS A 123 -4.18 -14.51 2.35
N ASN A 124 -3.44 -15.25 3.17
CA ASN A 124 -3.88 -15.64 4.51
C ASN A 124 -3.32 -14.79 5.63
N ALA A 125 -2.31 -14.01 5.35
CA ALA A 125 -1.68 -13.19 6.37
C ALA A 125 -1.06 -11.94 5.77
N MET A 126 -0.94 -10.92 6.59
CA MET A 126 -0.20 -9.72 6.26
C MET A 126 0.63 -9.32 7.47
N ASP A 127 1.89 -8.98 7.23
CA ASP A 127 2.74 -8.45 8.28
C ASP A 127 2.28 -7.05 8.68
N LEU A 128 2.41 -6.73 9.96
CA LEU A 128 2.08 -5.40 10.46
C LEU A 128 2.92 -4.35 9.72
N PRO A 129 2.28 -3.31 9.21
CA PRO A 129 3.01 -2.28 8.50
C PRO A 129 3.82 -1.42 9.44
N THR A 130 4.94 -0.96 8.94
CA THR A 130 5.70 0.14 9.53
C THR A 130 5.54 1.36 8.64
N ILE A 131 5.79 2.54 9.19
CA ILE A 131 5.77 3.77 8.42
C ILE A 131 7.16 4.39 8.45
N GLN A 132 7.69 4.74 7.29
CA GLN A 132 9.00 5.35 7.14
C GLN A 132 8.89 6.64 6.36
N ARG A 133 9.45 7.71 6.94
CA ARG A 133 9.54 8.98 6.24
C ARG A 133 10.76 8.98 5.33
N GLN A 134 10.55 9.42 4.10
CA GLN A 134 11.59 9.56 3.10
C GLN A 134 11.62 11.01 2.61
N THR A 135 12.82 11.55 2.50
CA THR A 135 13.04 12.84 1.87
C THR A 135 14.19 12.66 0.90
N ASP A 136 13.96 12.91 -0.38
CA ASP A 136 15.01 12.77 -1.38
C ASP A 136 15.88 14.03 -1.48
N ALA A 137 16.91 13.97 -2.34
CA ALA A 137 17.86 15.07 -2.52
C ALA A 137 17.20 16.34 -3.11
N GLU A 138 16.03 16.21 -3.72
CA GLU A 138 15.28 17.32 -4.31
C GLU A 138 14.22 17.89 -3.36
N GLY A 139 14.16 17.38 -2.12
CA GLY A 139 13.22 17.84 -1.12
C GLY A 139 11.84 17.22 -1.21
N LEU A 140 11.64 16.19 -2.05
CA LEU A 140 10.39 15.44 -2.07
C LEU A 140 10.21 14.70 -0.75
N ASP A 141 9.12 14.99 -0.06
CA ASP A 141 8.79 14.37 1.22
C ASP A 141 7.58 13.44 1.04
N TYR A 142 7.77 12.17 1.40
CA TYR A 142 6.72 11.17 1.31
C TYR A 142 6.92 10.11 2.39
N PHE A 143 5.90 9.29 2.63
CA PHE A 143 6.01 8.16 3.53
C PHE A 143 5.86 6.86 2.76
N GLU A 144 6.63 5.86 3.19
CA GLU A 144 6.52 4.49 2.72
C GLU A 144 5.88 3.63 3.80
N VAL A 145 4.89 2.84 3.38
CA VAL A 145 4.28 1.83 4.23
C VAL A 145 4.45 0.48 3.53
N PRO A 146 5.51 -0.26 3.84
CA PRO A 146 5.72 -1.58 3.25
C PRO A 146 4.76 -2.59 3.86
N LEU A 147 4.09 -3.33 3.00
CA LEU A 147 3.18 -4.41 3.37
C LEU A 147 3.69 -5.71 2.78
N SER A 148 3.52 -6.79 3.51
CA SER A 148 3.85 -8.13 3.02
C SER A 148 2.63 -9.02 3.13
N PHE A 149 2.15 -9.53 2.00
CA PHE A 149 1.01 -10.43 1.95
C PHE A 149 1.50 -11.85 1.70
N THR A 150 1.07 -12.78 2.53
CA THR A 150 1.47 -14.17 2.43
C THR A 150 0.38 -14.99 1.73
N GLU A 151 0.75 -15.60 0.63
CA GLU A 151 -0.06 -16.56 -0.10
C GLU A 151 0.44 -17.96 0.20
N MET A 152 -0.46 -18.85 0.60
CA MET A 152 -0.10 -20.26 0.79
C MET A 152 0.11 -20.90 -0.57
N GLY A 153 1.31 -21.39 -0.80
CA GLY A 153 1.68 -21.94 -2.09
C GLY A 153 1.32 -23.41 -2.20
N ASP A 154 0.37 -23.70 -3.06
CA ASP A 154 0.05 -25.07 -3.43
C ASP A 154 0.76 -25.50 -4.72
N ASP A 155 1.44 -24.57 -5.36
CA ASP A 155 2.07 -24.82 -6.67
C ASP A 155 3.53 -24.42 -6.69
#